data_50dda1fc4e910d08f7443fa3ae38f8d7
#
_entry.id   50dda1fc4e910d08f7443fa3ae38f8d7
#
_cell.length_a   1.000
_cell.length_b   1.000
_cell.length_c   1.000
_cell.angle_alpha   90.00
_cell.angle_beta   90.00
_cell.angle_gamma   90.00
#
_symmetry.space_group_name_H-M   'P 1'
#
loop_
_entity.id
_entity.type
_entity.pdbx_description
1 polymer ?
#
loop_
_entity_poly.entity_id
_entity_poly.type
_entity_poly.pdbx_seq_one_letter_code
_entity_poly.pdbx_strand_id
1 'polypeptide(L)'
;LGGVNVVISPNSKTVINLFDIEPERVKDEITGREKIVLNVENKVEDVTQALVTMAKGSTRSDDVNELTKQVIAESVAEEYESLGITSDPNSLYKQGSGLQKGDRLYSEKKEMPTIGSWYKRIERKAMMNDNKDYSFHYSYLLKVMKQYIREYNGQMAYFDGQSTFELLDGAPFINLDISQLEERFARPLAQQILLSWIWEKYVKKNSED
;
A
#
# COMPACT_ATOMS: atom_id res chain seq x y z
N LEU A 1 3.96 9.31 -31.20
CA LEU A 1 3.27 8.47 -30.23
C LEU A 1 3.78 8.81 -28.84
N GLY A 2 3.01 9.60 -28.07
CA GLY A 2 3.39 10.08 -26.74
C GLY A 2 3.13 9.02 -25.66
N GLY A 3 4.07 8.11 -25.42
CA GLY A 3 4.03 7.19 -24.29
C GLY A 3 4.78 7.75 -23.07
N VAL A 4 4.43 7.29 -21.86
CA VAL A 4 5.14 7.59 -20.61
C VAL A 4 5.91 6.36 -20.17
N ASN A 5 7.20 6.53 -19.88
CA ASN A 5 8.04 5.48 -19.32
C ASN A 5 8.36 5.79 -17.86
N VAL A 6 7.97 4.90 -16.95
CA VAL A 6 8.17 5.01 -15.51
C VAL A 6 9.13 3.93 -15.07
N VAL A 7 10.32 4.32 -14.61
CA VAL A 7 11.37 3.38 -14.18
C VAL A 7 11.31 3.23 -12.67
N ILE A 8 11.21 1.99 -12.21
CA ILE A 8 11.33 1.61 -10.80
C ILE A 8 12.68 0.93 -10.61
N SER A 9 13.55 1.57 -9.88
CA SER A 9 14.92 1.08 -9.63
C SER A 9 15.46 1.64 -8.32
N PRO A 10 16.58 1.09 -7.81
CA PRO A 10 17.21 1.60 -6.61
C PRO A 10 17.60 3.09 -6.68
N ASN A 11 17.85 3.58 -7.89
CA ASN A 11 18.29 4.95 -8.14
C ASN A 11 17.17 5.86 -8.66
N SER A 12 15.98 5.34 -8.91
CA SER A 12 14.86 6.16 -9.37
C SER A 12 14.22 6.92 -8.21
N LYS A 13 13.61 8.07 -8.54
CA LYS A 13 12.79 8.83 -7.59
C LYS A 13 11.35 8.34 -7.57
N THR A 14 11.01 7.39 -8.42
CA THR A 14 9.66 6.84 -8.51
C THR A 14 9.38 5.96 -7.31
N VAL A 15 8.29 6.26 -6.63
CA VAL A 15 7.78 5.46 -5.52
C VAL A 15 6.33 5.10 -5.82
N ILE A 16 5.98 3.87 -5.54
CA ILE A 16 4.61 3.36 -5.59
C ILE A 16 4.27 2.84 -4.21
N ASN A 17 3.27 3.46 -3.59
CA ASN A 17 2.85 3.12 -2.25
C ASN A 17 1.87 1.95 -2.27
N LEU A 18 2.25 0.84 -1.68
CA LEU A 18 1.38 -0.34 -1.60
C LEU A 18 0.14 -0.14 -0.71
N PHE A 19 0.14 0.90 0.15
CA PHE A 19 -1.01 1.24 0.99
C PHE A 19 -2.03 2.17 0.31
N ASP A 20 -1.79 2.60 -0.93
CA ASP A 20 -2.78 3.39 -1.66
C ASP A 20 -4.10 2.63 -1.78
N ILE A 21 -5.20 3.33 -1.51
CA ILE A 21 -6.56 2.80 -1.61
C ILE A 21 -7.46 3.79 -2.35
N GLU A 22 -8.32 3.27 -3.21
CA GLU A 22 -9.30 4.07 -3.96
C GLU A 22 -10.73 3.53 -3.73
N PRO A 23 -11.74 4.39 -3.86
CA PRO A 23 -13.14 3.96 -3.83
C PRO A 23 -13.46 3.03 -5.00
N GLU A 24 -14.36 2.08 -4.75
CA GLU A 24 -14.90 1.19 -5.78
C GLU A 24 -16.42 1.22 -5.79
N ARG A 25 -17.02 0.96 -6.95
CA ARG A 25 -18.46 0.80 -7.10
C ARG A 25 -18.82 -0.65 -6.82
N VAL A 26 -19.74 -0.84 -5.92
CA VAL A 26 -20.30 -2.16 -5.62
C VAL A 26 -21.81 -2.12 -5.79
N LYS A 27 -22.36 -3.17 -6.37
CA LYS A 27 -23.80 -3.33 -6.50
C LYS A 27 -24.34 -3.98 -5.22
N ASP A 28 -25.26 -3.32 -4.57
CA ASP A 28 -25.95 -3.88 -3.42
C ASP A 28 -26.83 -5.05 -3.87
N GLU A 29 -26.57 -6.23 -3.34
CA GLU A 29 -27.24 -7.48 -3.76
C GLU A 29 -28.74 -7.49 -3.45
N ILE A 30 -29.17 -6.74 -2.44
CA ILE A 30 -30.57 -6.71 -2.00
C ILE A 30 -31.37 -5.68 -2.80
N THR A 31 -30.82 -4.48 -2.96
CA THR A 31 -31.54 -3.36 -3.59
C THR A 31 -31.24 -3.21 -5.08
N GLY A 32 -30.17 -3.86 -5.58
CA GLY A 32 -29.66 -3.71 -6.93
C GLY A 32 -29.07 -2.33 -7.23
N ARG A 33 -28.99 -1.45 -6.22
CA ARG A 33 -28.45 -0.10 -6.37
C ARG A 33 -26.92 -0.10 -6.26
N GLU A 34 -26.29 0.72 -7.05
CA GLU A 34 -24.85 0.96 -6.94
C GLU A 34 -24.55 1.89 -5.76
N LYS A 35 -23.51 1.55 -5.02
CA LYS A 35 -22.94 2.40 -3.98
C LYS A 35 -21.42 2.45 -4.12
N ILE A 36 -20.84 3.60 -3.75
CA ILE A 36 -19.38 3.77 -3.73
C ILE A 36 -18.91 3.47 -2.30
N VAL A 37 -17.92 2.59 -2.17
CA VAL A 37 -17.37 2.18 -0.87
C VAL A 37 -15.85 2.12 -0.94
N LEU A 38 -15.20 2.15 0.23
CA LEU A 38 -13.81 1.73 0.40
C LEU A 38 -13.77 0.30 0.95
N ASN A 39 -13.12 -0.60 0.22
CA ASN A 39 -12.93 -1.97 0.68
C ASN A 39 -11.62 -2.08 1.46
N VAL A 40 -11.61 -1.55 2.69
CA VAL A 40 -10.44 -1.50 3.56
C VAL A 40 -9.97 -2.90 3.93
N GLU A 41 -10.90 -3.85 4.15
CA GLU A 41 -10.59 -5.23 4.52
C GLU A 41 -9.76 -5.93 3.44
N ASN A 42 -10.22 -5.87 2.17
CA ASN A 42 -9.46 -6.43 1.05
C ASN A 42 -8.10 -5.76 0.89
N LYS A 43 -8.04 -4.44 1.12
CA LYS A 43 -6.76 -3.72 1.04
C LYS A 43 -5.80 -4.12 2.14
N VAL A 44 -6.27 -4.32 3.35
CA VAL A 44 -5.48 -4.86 4.47
C VAL A 44 -4.92 -6.24 4.12
N GLU A 45 -5.71 -7.10 3.49
CA GLU A 45 -5.26 -8.41 3.04
C GLU A 45 -4.17 -8.31 1.97
N ASP A 46 -4.36 -7.49 0.94
CA ASP A 46 -3.38 -7.27 -0.14
C ASP A 46 -2.04 -6.76 0.40
N VAL A 47 -2.08 -5.74 1.27
CA VAL A 47 -0.89 -5.17 1.91
C VAL A 47 -0.22 -6.22 2.79
N THR A 48 -0.99 -6.98 3.56
CA THR A 48 -0.48 -8.07 4.40
C THR A 48 0.28 -9.09 3.56
N GLN A 49 -0.26 -9.53 2.43
CA GLN A 49 0.40 -10.49 1.53
C GLN A 49 1.72 -9.93 0.98
N ALA A 50 1.76 -8.67 0.58
CA ALA A 50 2.99 -8.03 0.13
C ALA A 50 4.05 -7.98 1.23
N LEU A 51 3.67 -7.55 2.45
CA LEU A 51 4.58 -7.50 3.60
C LEU A 51 5.05 -8.88 4.05
N VAL A 52 4.19 -9.90 4.00
CA VAL A 52 4.57 -11.32 4.23
C VAL A 52 5.60 -11.77 3.20
N THR A 53 5.41 -11.45 1.92
CA THR A 53 6.37 -11.78 0.87
C THR A 53 7.71 -11.10 1.11
N MET A 54 7.70 -9.82 1.50
CA MET A 54 8.90 -9.09 1.89
C MET A 54 9.60 -9.71 3.10
N ALA A 55 8.85 -10.07 4.15
CA ALA A 55 9.39 -10.67 5.36
C ALA A 55 10.01 -12.05 5.14
N LYS A 56 9.43 -12.85 4.24
CA LYS A 56 10.01 -14.12 3.80
C LYS A 56 11.32 -13.94 3.02
N GLY A 57 11.44 -12.83 2.30
CA GLY A 57 12.62 -12.51 1.51
C GLY A 57 12.93 -13.52 0.41
N SER A 58 14.14 -13.43 -0.13
CA SER A 58 14.62 -14.32 -1.20
C SER A 58 14.81 -15.78 -0.77
N THR A 59 15.01 -16.02 0.52
CA THR A 59 15.26 -17.35 1.07
C THR A 59 13.98 -18.13 1.40
N ARG A 60 12.80 -17.51 1.23
CA ARG A 60 11.50 -18.10 1.58
C ARG A 60 11.51 -18.71 2.98
N SER A 61 11.99 -17.95 3.96
CA SER A 61 12.12 -18.38 5.33
C SER A 61 10.80 -18.92 5.90
N ASP A 62 10.85 -20.11 6.51
CA ASP A 62 9.71 -20.69 7.24
C ASP A 62 9.44 -19.97 8.59
N ASP A 63 10.29 -19.00 8.96
CA ASP A 63 10.10 -18.19 10.18
C ASP A 63 8.85 -17.30 10.14
N VAL A 64 8.30 -17.05 8.94
CA VAL A 64 7.04 -16.34 8.77
C VAL A 64 5.88 -17.33 8.84
N ASN A 65 5.39 -17.56 10.04
CA ASN A 65 4.26 -18.42 10.34
C ASN A 65 2.93 -17.63 10.40
N GLU A 66 1.82 -18.31 10.70
CA GLU A 66 0.49 -17.70 10.80
C GLU A 66 0.43 -16.58 11.84
N LEU A 67 1.16 -16.71 12.96
CA LEU A 67 1.19 -15.69 14.00
C LEU A 67 1.92 -14.43 13.52
N THR A 68 3.01 -14.57 12.75
CA THR A 68 3.69 -13.44 12.10
C THR A 68 2.74 -12.73 11.13
N LYS A 69 2.00 -13.51 10.33
CA LYS A 69 1.00 -12.98 9.39
C LYS A 69 -0.11 -12.21 10.12
N GLN A 70 -0.60 -12.74 11.25
CA GLN A 70 -1.60 -12.08 12.08
C GLN A 70 -1.08 -10.74 12.62
N VAL A 71 0.16 -10.70 13.15
CA VAL A 71 0.81 -9.46 13.62
C VAL A 71 0.88 -8.41 12.50
N ILE A 72 1.23 -8.82 11.29
CA ILE A 72 1.27 -7.92 10.13
C ILE A 72 -0.15 -7.41 9.83
N ALA A 73 -1.14 -8.28 9.72
CA ALA A 73 -2.51 -7.90 9.38
C ALA A 73 -3.13 -6.93 10.39
N GLU A 74 -3.00 -7.22 11.69
CA GLU A 74 -3.48 -6.35 12.77
C GLU A 74 -2.81 -4.96 12.70
N SER A 75 -1.49 -4.92 12.53
CA SER A 75 -0.76 -3.66 12.47
C SER A 75 -1.02 -2.85 11.20
N VAL A 76 -1.33 -3.51 10.07
CA VAL A 76 -1.77 -2.84 8.84
C VAL A 76 -3.16 -2.25 9.00
N ALA A 77 -4.10 -2.98 9.60
CA ALA A 77 -5.44 -2.47 9.90
C ALA A 77 -5.36 -1.21 10.80
N GLU A 78 -4.55 -1.26 11.85
CA GLU A 78 -4.34 -0.13 12.75
C GLU A 78 -3.74 1.12 12.05
N GLU A 79 -2.97 0.96 10.97
CA GLU A 79 -2.49 2.10 10.17
C GLU A 79 -3.68 2.85 9.54
N TYR A 80 -4.63 2.15 8.92
CA TYR A 80 -5.82 2.78 8.35
C TYR A 80 -6.75 3.35 9.43
N GLU A 81 -6.96 2.62 10.53
CA GLU A 81 -7.77 3.06 11.66
C GLU A 81 -7.24 4.35 12.28
N SER A 82 -5.92 4.46 12.45
CA SER A 82 -5.27 5.65 13.03
C SER A 82 -5.45 6.91 12.16
N LEU A 83 -5.70 6.74 10.87
CA LEU A 83 -6.05 7.82 9.95
C LEU A 83 -7.57 8.08 9.90
N GLY A 84 -8.37 7.29 10.62
CA GLY A 84 -9.83 7.34 10.57
C GLY A 84 -10.38 6.95 9.20
N ILE A 85 -9.70 6.05 8.49
CA ILE A 85 -10.17 5.51 7.21
C ILE A 85 -11.14 4.36 7.49
N THR A 86 -12.32 4.44 6.90
CA THR A 86 -13.42 3.48 7.07
C THR A 86 -13.96 3.07 5.69
N SER A 87 -15.05 2.30 5.64
CA SER A 87 -15.73 1.98 4.39
C SER A 87 -16.40 3.18 3.70
N ASP A 88 -16.48 4.34 4.37
CA ASP A 88 -16.98 5.58 3.77
C ASP A 88 -15.88 6.23 2.91
N PRO A 89 -16.11 6.44 1.60
CA PRO A 89 -15.15 7.11 0.70
C PRO A 89 -14.72 8.51 1.18
N ASN A 90 -15.58 9.23 1.88
CA ASN A 90 -15.25 10.55 2.42
C ASN A 90 -14.15 10.50 3.49
N SER A 91 -13.96 9.34 4.12
CA SER A 91 -12.90 9.14 5.12
C SER A 91 -11.49 9.28 4.57
N LEU A 92 -11.30 9.21 3.23
CA LEU A 92 -10.02 9.46 2.57
C LEU A 92 -9.57 10.92 2.62
N TYR A 93 -10.47 11.84 2.93
CA TYR A 93 -10.20 13.27 2.83
C TYR A 93 -10.06 13.94 4.20
N LYS A 94 -9.26 14.98 4.27
CA LYS A 94 -9.10 15.80 5.48
C LYS A 94 -10.38 16.58 5.74
N GLN A 95 -10.85 16.57 6.99
CA GLN A 95 -12.03 17.35 7.38
C GLN A 95 -11.76 18.86 7.21
N GLY A 96 -12.71 19.58 6.63
CA GLY A 96 -12.65 21.02 6.45
C GLY A 96 -11.73 21.50 5.34
N SER A 97 -11.10 20.61 4.57
CA SER A 97 -10.27 20.99 3.42
C SER A 97 -11.08 21.27 2.15
N GLY A 98 -12.41 21.16 2.21
CA GLY A 98 -13.28 21.35 1.06
C GLY A 98 -13.35 22.80 0.61
N LEU A 99 -12.60 23.16 -0.43
CA LEU A 99 -12.84 24.37 -1.21
C LEU A 99 -13.94 24.07 -2.23
N GLN A 100 -15.10 24.68 -2.07
CA GLN A 100 -16.15 24.59 -3.07
C GLN A 100 -15.82 25.54 -4.24
N LYS A 101 -15.59 24.96 -5.40
CA LYS A 101 -15.42 25.72 -6.64
C LYS A 101 -16.55 25.33 -7.60
N GLY A 102 -17.61 26.11 -7.62
CA GLY A 102 -18.88 25.72 -8.23
C GLY A 102 -19.55 24.57 -7.47
N ASP A 103 -20.07 23.57 -8.20
CA ASP A 103 -20.72 22.38 -7.59
C ASP A 103 -19.72 21.27 -7.19
N ARG A 104 -18.40 21.50 -7.30
CA ARG A 104 -17.37 20.52 -6.94
C ARG A 104 -16.71 20.88 -5.62
N LEU A 105 -16.80 19.95 -4.66
CA LEU A 105 -15.99 19.95 -3.45
C LEU A 105 -14.57 19.43 -3.79
N TYR A 106 -13.58 20.31 -3.62
CA TYR A 106 -12.17 19.91 -3.66
C TYR A 106 -11.71 19.69 -2.22
N SER A 107 -11.67 18.44 -1.80
CA SER A 107 -11.12 18.07 -0.50
C SER A 107 -9.70 17.52 -0.68
N GLU A 108 -8.82 17.90 0.24
CA GLU A 108 -7.45 17.41 0.26
C GLU A 108 -7.44 15.95 0.72
N LYS A 109 -6.90 15.05 -0.11
CA LYS A 109 -6.75 13.63 0.23
C LYS A 109 -5.72 13.48 1.36
N LYS A 110 -6.00 12.59 2.30
CA LYS A 110 -5.03 12.21 3.35
C LYS A 110 -3.83 11.51 2.73
N GLU A 111 -2.65 11.72 3.31
CA GLU A 111 -1.51 10.86 3.02
C GLU A 111 -1.79 9.45 3.54
N MET A 112 -1.54 8.46 2.69
CA MET A 112 -1.74 7.06 3.07
C MET A 112 -0.59 6.57 3.95
N PRO A 113 -0.80 5.49 4.73
CA PRO A 113 0.31 4.84 5.42
C PRO A 113 1.42 4.46 4.43
N THR A 114 2.61 4.20 4.95
CA THR A 114 3.75 3.71 4.16
C THR A 114 4.37 2.49 4.85
N ILE A 115 5.27 1.78 4.18
CA ILE A 115 6.04 0.71 4.84
C ILE A 115 6.80 1.28 6.04
N GLY A 116 7.34 2.51 5.91
CA GLY A 116 8.05 3.20 6.99
C GLY A 116 7.16 3.54 8.17
N SER A 117 5.93 4.03 7.96
CA SER A 117 4.99 4.31 9.07
C SER A 117 4.57 3.02 9.78
N TRP A 118 4.27 1.97 9.02
CA TRP A 118 3.97 0.64 9.57
C TRP A 118 5.16 0.07 10.37
N TYR A 119 6.39 0.19 9.85
CA TYR A 119 7.60 -0.25 10.54
C TYR A 119 7.76 0.44 11.91
N LYS A 120 7.55 1.77 11.94
CA LYS A 120 7.56 2.54 13.21
C LYS A 120 6.46 2.12 14.18
N ARG A 121 5.32 1.66 13.68
CA ARG A 121 4.27 1.06 14.53
C ARG A 121 4.77 -0.22 15.19
N ILE A 122 5.39 -1.11 14.42
CA ILE A 122 6.00 -2.34 14.97
C ILE A 122 7.08 -2.02 16.02
N GLU A 123 7.94 -1.00 15.76
CA GLU A 123 8.94 -0.54 16.76
C GLU A 123 8.28 -0.11 18.08
N ARG A 124 7.21 0.68 18.01
CA ARG A 124 6.47 1.12 19.20
C ARG A 124 5.85 -0.05 19.97
N LYS A 125 5.21 -0.98 19.25
CA LYS A 125 4.62 -2.19 19.86
C LYS A 125 5.69 -3.06 20.54
N ALA A 126 6.84 -3.23 19.91
CA ALA A 126 7.97 -3.95 20.48
C ALA A 126 8.52 -3.27 21.75
N MET A 127 8.67 -1.94 21.74
CA MET A 127 9.15 -1.17 22.90
C MET A 127 8.17 -1.18 24.07
N MET A 128 6.86 -1.09 23.78
CA MET A 128 5.82 -1.12 24.80
C MET A 128 5.57 -2.52 25.35
N ASN A 129 6.12 -3.55 24.68
CA ASN A 129 5.83 -4.95 24.97
C ASN A 129 4.31 -5.21 25.02
N ASP A 130 3.63 -4.64 24.03
CA ASP A 130 2.18 -4.53 23.91
C ASP A 130 1.49 -5.92 24.00
N ASN A 131 2.13 -6.92 23.38
CA ASN A 131 1.72 -8.31 23.48
C ASN A 131 2.95 -9.22 23.61
N LYS A 132 3.08 -9.92 24.74
CA LYS A 132 4.23 -10.79 25.02
C LYS A 132 4.32 -11.97 24.05
N ASP A 133 3.19 -12.49 23.59
CA ASP A 133 3.14 -13.59 22.65
C ASP A 133 3.66 -13.18 21.27
N TYR A 134 3.58 -11.87 20.95
CA TYR A 134 4.05 -11.30 19.70
C TYR A 134 5.50 -10.78 19.74
N SER A 135 6.13 -10.75 20.90
CA SER A 135 7.45 -10.14 21.10
C SER A 135 8.53 -10.69 20.15
N PHE A 136 8.54 -12.02 19.93
CA PHE A 136 9.44 -12.65 18.96
C PHE A 136 9.15 -12.14 17.53
N HIS A 137 7.88 -12.04 17.15
CA HIS A 137 7.45 -11.65 15.80
C HIS A 137 7.77 -10.19 15.52
N TYR A 138 7.58 -9.29 16.48
CA TYR A 138 8.03 -7.90 16.35
C TYR A 138 9.54 -7.82 16.11
N SER A 139 10.34 -8.50 16.92
CA SER A 139 11.80 -8.51 16.78
C SER A 139 12.25 -9.08 15.43
N TYR A 140 11.61 -10.15 14.97
CA TYR A 140 11.86 -10.74 13.66
C TYR A 140 11.55 -9.75 12.54
N LEU A 141 10.34 -9.16 12.54
CA LEU A 141 9.92 -8.19 11.53
C LEU A 141 10.84 -6.97 11.48
N LEU A 142 11.22 -6.41 12.62
CA LEU A 142 12.16 -5.29 12.68
C LEU A 142 13.52 -5.61 12.06
N LYS A 143 13.97 -6.85 12.20
CA LYS A 143 15.24 -7.30 11.60
C LYS A 143 15.14 -7.44 10.09
N VAL A 144 14.10 -8.16 9.59
CA VAL A 144 14.03 -8.53 8.17
C VAL A 144 13.48 -7.41 7.30
N MET A 145 12.62 -6.55 7.84
CA MET A 145 11.97 -5.47 7.08
C MET A 145 12.82 -4.21 6.94
N LYS A 146 13.87 -4.05 7.73
CA LYS A 146 14.74 -2.87 7.72
C LYS A 146 15.32 -2.54 6.34
N GLN A 147 15.58 -3.56 5.52
CA GLN A 147 16.10 -3.38 4.15
C GLN A 147 15.12 -2.68 3.19
N TYR A 148 13.82 -2.63 3.55
CA TYR A 148 12.78 -1.97 2.74
C TYR A 148 12.48 -0.54 3.21
N ILE A 149 13.12 -0.07 4.28
CA ILE A 149 12.83 1.21 4.91
C ILE A 149 13.81 2.28 4.46
N ARG A 150 13.27 3.35 3.88
CA ARG A 150 14.06 4.47 3.34
C ARG A 150 14.86 5.21 4.41
N GLU A 151 14.28 5.42 5.58
CA GLU A 151 14.93 6.10 6.71
C GLU A 151 16.22 5.39 7.15
N TYR A 152 16.28 4.07 6.98
CA TYR A 152 17.48 3.27 7.28
C TYR A 152 18.38 3.01 6.07
N ASN A 153 18.20 3.76 4.98
CA ASN A 153 18.92 3.55 3.71
C ASN A 153 18.84 2.10 3.20
N GLY A 154 17.66 1.51 3.34
CA GLY A 154 17.42 0.13 2.92
C GLY A 154 17.69 -0.05 1.42
N GLN A 155 18.35 -1.14 1.06
CA GLN A 155 18.73 -1.42 -0.33
C GLN A 155 17.52 -1.67 -1.24
N MET A 156 16.37 -2.02 -0.66
CA MET A 156 15.12 -2.32 -1.36
C MET A 156 13.98 -1.35 -1.01
N ALA A 157 14.31 -0.09 -0.69
CA ALA A 157 13.36 0.92 -0.24
C ALA A 157 12.57 1.61 -1.38
N TYR A 158 12.37 0.94 -2.52
CA TYR A 158 11.69 1.55 -3.69
C TYR A 158 10.19 1.72 -3.50
N PHE A 159 9.57 0.99 -2.55
CA PHE A 159 8.15 1.04 -2.24
C PHE A 159 7.83 1.73 -0.91
N ASP A 160 8.84 2.32 -0.26
CA ASP A 160 8.66 3.06 0.99
C ASP A 160 8.53 4.56 0.73
N GLY A 161 7.33 5.06 0.85
CA GLY A 161 6.98 6.48 0.69
C GLY A 161 5.63 6.66 0.01
N GLN A 162 5.20 7.92 -0.13
CA GLN A 162 4.00 8.26 -0.89
C GLN A 162 4.22 8.05 -2.39
N SER A 163 3.19 7.64 -3.10
CA SER A 163 3.27 7.50 -4.56
C SER A 163 3.65 8.82 -5.22
N THR A 164 4.68 8.78 -6.05
CA THR A 164 5.19 9.94 -6.79
C THR A 164 4.69 9.97 -8.23
N PHE A 165 3.96 8.94 -8.64
CA PHE A 165 3.44 8.75 -9.98
C PHE A 165 1.94 8.47 -9.92
N GLU A 166 1.18 9.11 -10.79
CA GLU A 166 -0.22 8.81 -11.02
C GLU A 166 -0.40 8.30 -12.46
N LEU A 167 -1.33 7.36 -12.64
CA LEU A 167 -1.71 6.93 -13.98
C LEU A 167 -2.39 8.10 -14.68
N LEU A 168 -1.78 8.56 -15.78
CA LEU A 168 -2.27 9.70 -16.53
C LEU A 168 -3.48 9.28 -17.36
N ASP A 169 -4.64 9.84 -17.05
CA ASP A 169 -5.84 9.69 -17.86
C ASP A 169 -5.57 10.20 -19.29
N GLY A 170 -5.78 9.34 -20.27
CA GLY A 170 -5.56 9.68 -21.68
C GLY A 170 -4.15 9.48 -22.22
N ALA A 171 -3.21 8.97 -21.43
CA ALA A 171 -1.93 8.52 -21.95
C ALA A 171 -2.14 7.27 -22.82
N PRO A 172 -1.78 7.28 -24.12
CA PRO A 172 -2.07 6.15 -25.02
C PRO A 172 -1.26 4.89 -24.67
N PHE A 173 -0.17 5.07 -23.91
CA PHE A 173 0.70 3.99 -23.52
C PHE A 173 1.51 4.37 -22.27
N ILE A 174 1.53 3.49 -21.27
CA ILE A 174 2.35 3.63 -20.06
C ILE A 174 3.20 2.38 -19.92
N ASN A 175 4.51 2.55 -19.89
CA ASN A 175 5.47 1.49 -19.63
C ASN A 175 6.01 1.60 -18.19
N LEU A 176 5.80 0.54 -17.41
CA LEU A 176 6.37 0.42 -16.06
C LEU A 176 7.62 -0.47 -16.15
N ASP A 177 8.79 0.16 -16.15
CA ASP A 177 10.06 -0.53 -16.34
C ASP A 177 10.68 -0.93 -14.99
N ILE A 178 10.74 -2.24 -14.77
CA ILE A 178 11.34 -2.88 -13.59
C ILE A 178 12.60 -3.69 -13.96
N SER A 179 13.13 -3.50 -15.17
CA SER A 179 14.24 -4.30 -15.70
C SER A 179 15.54 -4.15 -14.90
N GLN A 180 15.68 -3.03 -14.17
CA GLN A 180 16.86 -2.76 -13.32
C GLN A 180 16.78 -3.41 -11.94
N LEU A 181 15.67 -4.05 -11.58
CA LEU A 181 15.54 -4.77 -10.33
C LEU A 181 16.15 -6.17 -10.44
N GLU A 182 16.65 -6.69 -9.31
CA GLU A 182 17.18 -8.06 -9.20
C GLU A 182 16.11 -9.09 -9.61
N GLU A 183 16.50 -10.09 -10.42
CA GLU A 183 15.56 -10.97 -11.12
C GLU A 183 14.84 -11.98 -10.24
N ARG A 184 15.51 -12.50 -9.21
CA ARG A 184 15.00 -13.65 -8.46
C ARG A 184 13.93 -13.28 -7.43
N PHE A 185 14.07 -12.09 -6.82
CA PHE A 185 13.18 -11.67 -5.75
C PHE A 185 12.57 -10.29 -5.96
N ALA A 186 13.41 -9.26 -6.23
CA ALA A 186 12.94 -7.88 -6.31
C ALA A 186 11.97 -7.64 -7.47
N ARG A 187 12.23 -8.25 -8.63
CA ARG A 187 11.38 -8.11 -9.81
C ARG A 187 10.02 -8.79 -9.65
N PRO A 188 9.89 -10.05 -9.19
CA PRO A 188 8.60 -10.68 -8.87
C PRO A 188 7.81 -9.92 -7.80
N LEU A 189 8.48 -9.43 -6.75
CA LEU A 189 7.84 -8.60 -5.72
C LEU A 189 7.31 -7.30 -6.31
N ALA A 190 8.10 -6.61 -7.15
CA ALA A 190 7.68 -5.40 -7.85
C ALA A 190 6.47 -5.66 -8.75
N GLN A 191 6.44 -6.77 -9.48
CA GLN A 191 5.28 -7.15 -10.30
C GLN A 191 4.02 -7.33 -9.46
N GLN A 192 4.11 -8.00 -8.32
CA GLN A 192 2.97 -8.18 -7.41
C GLN A 192 2.44 -6.83 -6.92
N ILE A 193 3.32 -5.95 -6.44
CA ILE A 193 2.94 -4.62 -5.94
C ILE A 193 2.35 -3.75 -7.04
N LEU A 194 2.97 -3.75 -8.23
CA LEU A 194 2.49 -2.99 -9.37
C LEU A 194 1.11 -3.43 -9.84
N LEU A 195 0.86 -4.73 -9.92
CA LEU A 195 -0.45 -5.25 -10.33
C LEU A 195 -1.54 -4.86 -9.33
N SER A 196 -1.27 -4.97 -8.03
CA SER A 196 -2.21 -4.52 -6.99
C SER A 196 -2.45 -3.01 -7.08
N TRP A 197 -1.40 -2.20 -7.29
CA TRP A 197 -1.51 -0.75 -7.40
C TRP A 197 -2.24 -0.30 -8.67
N ILE A 198 -2.00 -0.95 -9.83
CA ILE A 198 -2.72 -0.69 -11.08
C ILE A 198 -4.21 -1.01 -10.89
N TRP A 199 -4.52 -2.12 -10.23
CA TRP A 199 -5.90 -2.48 -9.90
C TRP A 199 -6.58 -1.36 -9.09
N GLU A 200 -5.94 -0.91 -8.01
CA GLU A 200 -6.45 0.17 -7.17
C GLU A 200 -6.64 1.48 -7.95
N LYS A 201 -5.59 1.95 -8.61
CA LYS A 201 -5.55 3.30 -9.20
C LYS A 201 -6.26 3.41 -10.52
N TYR A 202 -6.36 2.33 -11.29
CA TYR A 202 -6.86 2.36 -12.66
C TYR A 202 -8.10 1.51 -12.87
N VAL A 203 -8.07 0.24 -12.49
CA VAL A 203 -9.18 -0.68 -12.80
C VAL A 203 -10.43 -0.31 -12.01
N LYS A 204 -10.30 -0.07 -10.68
CA LYS A 204 -11.44 0.36 -9.85
C LYS A 204 -12.06 1.68 -10.33
N LYS A 205 -11.22 2.63 -10.76
CA LYS A 205 -11.67 3.93 -11.27
C LYS A 205 -12.40 3.85 -12.61
N ASN A 206 -11.99 2.91 -13.48
CA ASN A 206 -12.49 2.79 -14.86
C ASN A 206 -13.42 1.56 -15.06
N SER A 207 -13.84 0.88 -14.01
CA SER A 207 -14.78 -0.24 -14.07
C SER A 207 -16.24 0.20 -14.35
N GLU A 208 -16.40 1.33 -15.04
CA GLU A 208 -17.71 1.95 -15.32
C GLU A 208 -18.35 1.50 -16.63
N ASP A 209 -17.68 0.64 -17.42
CA ASP A 209 -18.18 0.17 -18.74
C ASP A 209 -18.64 -1.29 -18.71
#